data_3ea0b3f779a95a3086494844736feb7a
#
_entry.id   3ea0b3f779a95a3086494844736feb7a
#
_cell.length_a   1.000
_cell.length_b   1.000
_cell.length_c   1.000
_cell.angle_alpha   90.00
_cell.angle_beta   90.00
_cell.angle_gamma   90.00
#
_symmetry.space_group_name_H-M   'P 1'
#
loop_
_entity.id
_entity.type
_entity.pdbx_description
1 polymer ?
#
loop_
_entity_poly.entity_id
_entity_poly.type
_entity_poly.pdbx_seq_one_letter_code
_entity_poly.pdbx_strand_id
1 'polypeptide(L)'
;MNEENKIILYQDDDEITRVSVRFTNEDLWLTQNQLAEIYCTTKQNISQHIDNILNDGELDPNRTVKDFLTVRQEGKRQVQRSVLHYNLDMVIALGYRVQSQVATRFRRWATLRLHEYIQKGFAIDDERLKQGGNRYFRELLQRIRDIRSSERNFYQQVTDIYATATDYDPRDEMTKMFFATVQNKLHYAVHENTAAEVIYNRVDNEKPFVGMTNFKGNYVTKDDVKIAKNYLSEIELQRLNLLVSGFLDFAEFQALEMNPMTMKDWIEALDNQIIAHKRKVLIGKGNILHKQAVEKAEKEFEIYRKREMELLESDFDMEIKKLKDRNDGSSK
;
A
#
# COMPACT_ATOMS: atom_id res chain seq x y z
N MET A 1 32.14 -5.45 -10.73
CA MET A 1 31.66 -6.58 -11.57
C MET A 1 30.15 -6.48 -11.54
N ASN A 2 29.55 -6.05 -12.67
CA ASN A 2 28.10 -5.93 -12.77
C ASN A 2 27.52 -7.35 -12.87
N GLU A 3 26.80 -7.80 -11.84
CA GLU A 3 25.95 -8.97 -11.96
C GLU A 3 24.87 -8.65 -13.01
N GLU A 4 24.96 -9.24 -14.18
CA GLU A 4 23.87 -9.29 -15.14
C GLU A 4 22.78 -10.17 -14.52
N ASN A 5 21.77 -9.54 -13.94
CA ASN A 5 20.61 -10.26 -13.44
C ASN A 5 19.84 -10.86 -14.61
N LYS A 6 19.81 -12.18 -14.71
CA LYS A 6 18.97 -12.89 -15.68
C LYS A 6 17.54 -12.89 -15.18
N ILE A 7 16.63 -12.22 -15.89
CA ILE A 7 15.20 -12.27 -15.58
C ILE A 7 14.49 -13.24 -16.51
N ILE A 8 13.56 -13.98 -15.90
CA ILE A 8 12.53 -14.71 -16.60
C ILE A 8 11.39 -13.70 -16.80
N LEU A 9 11.18 -13.23 -18.03
CA LEU A 9 10.10 -12.30 -18.35
C LEU A 9 8.72 -12.96 -18.23
N TYR A 10 8.62 -14.21 -18.65
CA TYR A 10 7.48 -15.08 -18.41
C TYR A 10 7.92 -16.55 -18.59
N GLN A 11 7.24 -17.44 -17.91
CA GLN A 11 7.45 -18.88 -18.01
C GLN A 11 6.17 -19.51 -18.53
N ASP A 12 6.26 -20.25 -19.64
CA ASP A 12 5.22 -21.14 -20.14
C ASP A 12 5.63 -22.59 -19.85
N ASP A 13 4.68 -23.51 -19.81
CA ASP A 13 4.87 -24.89 -19.36
C ASP A 13 5.97 -25.64 -20.14
N ASP A 14 6.25 -25.23 -21.38
CA ASP A 14 7.17 -25.92 -22.29
C ASP A 14 8.48 -25.16 -22.63
N GLU A 15 8.56 -23.85 -22.47
CA GLU A 15 9.75 -23.05 -22.84
C GLU A 15 9.99 -21.85 -21.94
N ILE A 16 11.20 -21.77 -21.35
CA ILE A 16 11.66 -20.65 -20.55
C ILE A 16 12.45 -19.70 -21.44
N THR A 17 11.88 -18.54 -21.75
CA THR A 17 12.61 -17.46 -22.42
C THR A 17 13.45 -16.68 -21.38
N ARG A 18 14.76 -16.92 -21.36
CA ARG A 18 15.71 -16.24 -20.47
C ARG A 18 16.47 -15.19 -21.25
N VAL A 19 16.40 -13.94 -20.84
CA VAL A 19 17.14 -12.85 -21.43
C VAL A 19 17.96 -12.12 -20.35
N SER A 20 19.21 -11.82 -20.67
CA SER A 20 20.05 -10.99 -19.78
C SER A 20 19.56 -9.55 -19.86
N VAL A 21 19.13 -9.00 -18.74
CA VAL A 21 18.60 -7.64 -18.67
C VAL A 21 19.42 -6.77 -17.72
N ARG A 22 19.45 -5.48 -17.98
CA ARG A 22 20.06 -4.49 -17.09
C ARG A 22 19.00 -3.94 -16.15
N PHE A 23 19.22 -4.06 -14.85
CA PHE A 23 18.43 -3.37 -13.84
C PHE A 23 19.06 -2.04 -13.45
N THR A 24 18.27 -0.99 -13.50
CA THR A 24 18.69 0.33 -13.00
C THR A 24 17.46 1.02 -12.42
N ASN A 25 17.55 1.48 -11.17
CA ASN A 25 16.45 2.16 -10.46
C ASN A 25 15.14 1.35 -10.42
N GLU A 26 15.26 0.04 -10.13
CA GLU A 26 14.11 -0.88 -10.02
C GLU A 26 13.35 -1.14 -11.33
N ASP A 27 13.88 -0.69 -12.47
CA ASP A 27 13.32 -0.92 -13.79
C ASP A 27 14.29 -1.72 -14.67
N LEU A 28 13.75 -2.48 -15.61
CA LEU A 28 14.54 -3.24 -16.57
C LEU A 28 14.76 -2.42 -17.85
N TRP A 29 15.96 -2.52 -18.42
CA TRP A 29 16.33 -1.80 -19.62
C TRP A 29 16.90 -2.76 -20.66
N LEU A 30 16.34 -2.77 -21.86
CA LEU A 30 16.65 -3.68 -22.95
C LEU A 30 16.98 -2.92 -24.24
N THR A 31 17.94 -3.44 -24.97
CA THR A 31 18.26 -2.97 -26.33
C THR A 31 17.28 -3.51 -27.36
N GLN A 32 17.19 -2.88 -28.54
CA GLN A 32 16.37 -3.40 -29.65
C GLN A 32 16.75 -4.83 -30.06
N ASN A 33 18.02 -5.21 -29.96
CA ASN A 33 18.45 -6.58 -30.27
C ASN A 33 17.90 -7.59 -29.24
N GLN A 34 17.95 -7.26 -27.97
CA GLN A 34 17.38 -8.09 -26.90
C GLN A 34 15.85 -8.18 -27.02
N LEU A 35 15.18 -7.08 -27.40
CA LEU A 35 13.74 -7.09 -27.67
C LEU A 35 13.39 -7.98 -28.88
N ALA A 36 14.19 -7.95 -29.95
CA ALA A 36 14.02 -8.80 -31.11
C ALA A 36 14.21 -10.29 -30.75
N GLU A 37 15.18 -10.61 -29.88
CA GLU A 37 15.43 -11.95 -29.36
C GLU A 37 14.25 -12.44 -28.50
N ILE A 38 13.77 -11.63 -27.57
CA ILE A 38 12.62 -11.92 -26.68
C ILE A 38 11.39 -12.28 -27.52
N TYR A 39 11.06 -11.48 -28.52
CA TYR A 39 9.85 -11.66 -29.30
C TYR A 39 10.03 -12.54 -30.54
N CYS A 40 11.20 -13.18 -30.71
CA CYS A 40 11.53 -13.99 -31.86
C CYS A 40 11.18 -13.30 -33.20
N THR A 41 11.64 -12.06 -33.34
CA THR A 41 11.39 -11.22 -34.53
C THR A 41 12.67 -10.49 -34.97
N THR A 42 12.59 -9.69 -36.04
CA THR A 42 13.75 -8.93 -36.52
C THR A 42 13.89 -7.60 -35.78
N LYS A 43 15.14 -7.10 -35.64
CA LYS A 43 15.41 -5.77 -35.11
C LYS A 43 14.66 -4.66 -35.86
N GLN A 44 14.52 -4.81 -37.20
CA GLN A 44 13.82 -3.85 -38.05
C GLN A 44 12.33 -3.76 -37.69
N ASN A 45 11.69 -4.91 -37.44
CA ASN A 45 10.30 -4.97 -37.01
C ASN A 45 10.13 -4.31 -35.61
N ILE A 46 11.04 -4.60 -34.69
CA ILE A 46 11.05 -3.92 -33.35
C ILE A 46 11.20 -2.41 -33.51
N SER A 47 12.16 -1.94 -34.34
CA SER A 47 12.34 -0.51 -34.56
C SER A 47 11.07 0.16 -35.09
N GLN A 48 10.40 -0.44 -36.08
CA GLN A 48 9.17 0.10 -36.64
C GLN A 48 8.03 0.17 -35.62
N HIS A 49 7.89 -0.85 -34.76
CA HIS A 49 6.89 -0.80 -33.70
C HIS A 49 7.21 0.24 -32.63
N ILE A 50 8.49 0.41 -32.24
CA ILE A 50 8.93 1.46 -31.31
C ILE A 50 8.59 2.84 -31.88
N ASP A 51 8.96 3.10 -33.13
CA ASP A 51 8.68 4.38 -33.80
C ASP A 51 7.15 4.66 -33.82
N ASN A 52 6.33 3.68 -34.11
CA ASN A 52 4.88 3.82 -34.08
C ASN A 52 4.35 4.12 -32.65
N ILE A 53 4.83 3.42 -31.62
CA ILE A 53 4.43 3.61 -30.23
C ILE A 53 4.74 5.05 -29.77
N LEU A 54 5.93 5.54 -30.09
CA LEU A 54 6.37 6.89 -29.73
C LEU A 54 5.65 7.97 -30.54
N ASN A 55 5.44 7.77 -31.83
CA ASN A 55 4.74 8.71 -32.71
C ASN A 55 3.24 8.80 -32.43
N ASP A 56 2.61 7.69 -32.03
CA ASP A 56 1.21 7.64 -31.62
C ASP A 56 1.00 8.30 -30.23
N GLY A 57 2.09 8.63 -29.51
CA GLY A 57 2.05 9.19 -28.18
C GLY A 57 1.62 8.20 -27.10
N GLU A 58 1.66 6.90 -27.38
CA GLU A 58 1.31 5.85 -26.40
C GLU A 58 2.28 5.85 -25.21
N LEU A 59 3.58 6.11 -25.47
CA LEU A 59 4.62 6.22 -24.45
C LEU A 59 5.43 7.51 -24.63
N ASP A 60 5.83 8.14 -23.51
CA ASP A 60 6.72 9.29 -23.49
C ASP A 60 8.18 8.84 -23.67
N PRO A 61 8.89 9.27 -24.74
CA PRO A 61 10.27 8.88 -24.99
C PRO A 61 11.22 9.29 -23.86
N ASN A 62 10.98 10.41 -23.17
CA ASN A 62 11.83 10.86 -22.07
C ASN A 62 11.80 9.91 -20.87
N ARG A 63 10.74 9.14 -20.72
CA ARG A 63 10.55 8.18 -19.62
C ARG A 63 10.90 6.75 -20.01
N THR A 64 10.77 6.40 -21.28
CA THR A 64 10.82 5.02 -21.77
C THR A 64 12.06 4.69 -22.59
N VAL A 65 12.83 5.69 -23.01
CA VAL A 65 14.05 5.52 -23.80
C VAL A 65 15.24 6.16 -23.07
N LYS A 66 16.34 5.43 -22.97
CA LYS A 66 17.57 5.92 -22.31
C LYS A 66 18.82 5.45 -23.03
N ASP A 67 19.78 6.34 -23.15
CA ASP A 67 21.11 6.04 -23.69
C ASP A 67 22.04 5.51 -22.60
N PHE A 68 22.64 4.35 -22.86
CA PHE A 68 23.70 3.79 -22.02
C PHE A 68 24.99 3.63 -22.80
N LEU A 69 26.10 4.08 -22.22
CA LEU A 69 27.43 3.85 -22.76
C LEU A 69 27.82 2.36 -22.55
N THR A 70 28.11 1.69 -23.66
CA THR A 70 28.54 0.29 -23.68
C THR A 70 29.95 0.22 -24.27
N VAL A 71 30.86 -0.45 -23.54
CA VAL A 71 32.22 -0.69 -24.04
C VAL A 71 32.22 -2.03 -24.77
N ARG A 72 32.50 -2.02 -26.07
CA ARG A 72 32.72 -3.22 -26.89
C ARG A 72 34.16 -3.35 -27.31
N GLN A 73 34.67 -4.55 -27.32
CA GLN A 73 35.98 -4.85 -27.86
C GLN A 73 35.85 -5.12 -29.37
N GLU A 74 36.36 -4.20 -30.19
CA GLU A 74 36.46 -4.37 -31.65
C GLU A 74 37.93 -4.64 -32.02
N GLY A 75 38.24 -5.91 -32.22
CA GLY A 75 39.61 -6.36 -32.41
C GLY A 75 40.49 -6.12 -31.17
N LYS A 76 41.54 -5.29 -31.32
CA LYS A 76 42.44 -4.92 -30.20
C LYS A 76 42.08 -3.59 -29.51
N ARG A 77 40.98 -2.94 -29.88
CA ARG A 77 40.58 -1.63 -29.34
C ARG A 77 39.27 -1.75 -28.59
N GLN A 78 39.19 -1.06 -27.44
CA GLN A 78 37.94 -0.84 -26.73
C GLN A 78 37.25 0.38 -27.30
N VAL A 79 36.03 0.23 -27.81
CA VAL A 79 35.23 1.30 -28.38
C VAL A 79 34.01 1.51 -27.48
N GLN A 80 33.83 2.76 -27.03
CA GLN A 80 32.61 3.18 -26.32
C GLN A 80 31.55 3.56 -27.35
N ARG A 81 30.38 2.96 -27.24
CA ARG A 81 29.21 3.33 -28.04
C ARG A 81 28.02 3.61 -27.15
N SER A 82 27.28 4.68 -27.45
CA SER A 82 25.95 4.93 -26.88
C SER A 82 24.97 3.99 -27.55
N VAL A 83 24.18 3.26 -26.72
CA VAL A 83 23.17 2.33 -27.19
C VAL A 83 21.85 2.63 -26.51
N LEU A 84 20.82 2.85 -27.32
CA LEU A 84 19.46 3.06 -26.83
C LEU A 84 18.92 1.80 -26.14
N HIS A 85 18.38 2.00 -24.97
CA HIS A 85 17.68 0.99 -24.18
C HIS A 85 16.25 1.45 -23.92
N TYR A 86 15.38 0.52 -23.76
CA TYR A 86 13.95 0.68 -23.60
C TYR A 86 13.50 0.00 -22.30
N ASN A 87 12.63 0.66 -21.53
CA ASN A 87 12.18 0.19 -20.23
C ASN A 87 11.07 -0.89 -20.32
N LEU A 88 10.57 -1.32 -19.16
CA LEU A 88 9.50 -2.33 -19.07
C LEU A 88 8.22 -1.91 -19.80
N ASP A 89 7.84 -0.63 -19.76
CA ASP A 89 6.63 -0.15 -20.45
C ASP A 89 6.72 -0.39 -21.95
N MET A 90 7.88 -0.13 -22.55
CA MET A 90 8.12 -0.41 -23.97
C MET A 90 8.09 -1.91 -24.26
N VAL A 91 8.63 -2.75 -23.36
CA VAL A 91 8.56 -4.22 -23.51
C VAL A 91 7.10 -4.67 -23.56
N ILE A 92 6.27 -4.17 -22.65
CA ILE A 92 4.85 -4.52 -22.57
C ILE A 92 4.12 -4.06 -23.83
N ALA A 93 4.30 -2.80 -24.26
CA ALA A 93 3.65 -2.25 -25.45
C ALA A 93 4.00 -3.06 -26.71
N LEU A 94 5.28 -3.43 -26.89
CA LEU A 94 5.72 -4.30 -27.99
C LEU A 94 5.05 -5.68 -27.93
N GLY A 95 4.88 -6.26 -26.76
CA GLY A 95 4.22 -7.54 -26.57
C GLY A 95 2.76 -7.58 -27.07
N TYR A 96 2.09 -6.44 -27.08
CA TYR A 96 0.74 -6.30 -27.65
C TYR A 96 0.73 -6.00 -29.15
N ARG A 97 1.79 -5.43 -29.71
CA ARG A 97 1.85 -5.04 -31.14
C ARG A 97 2.57 -6.05 -32.04
N VAL A 98 3.57 -6.76 -31.52
CA VAL A 98 4.35 -7.75 -32.30
C VAL A 98 3.53 -8.99 -32.63
N GLN A 99 3.59 -9.43 -33.88
CA GLN A 99 2.93 -10.66 -34.34
C GLN A 99 3.93 -11.83 -34.33
N SER A 100 4.07 -12.49 -33.17
CA SER A 100 4.84 -13.72 -33.02
C SER A 100 4.14 -14.69 -32.06
N GLN A 101 4.52 -15.97 -32.10
CA GLN A 101 4.00 -16.97 -31.15
C GLN A 101 4.36 -16.58 -29.70
N VAL A 102 5.58 -16.08 -29.49
CA VAL A 102 6.04 -15.62 -28.18
C VAL A 102 5.22 -14.44 -27.68
N ALA A 103 4.96 -13.44 -28.54
CA ALA A 103 4.09 -12.33 -28.17
C ALA A 103 2.64 -12.80 -27.87
N THR A 104 2.15 -13.82 -28.57
CA THR A 104 0.83 -14.42 -28.29
C THR A 104 0.80 -15.10 -26.91
N ARG A 105 1.84 -15.85 -26.56
CA ARG A 105 1.98 -16.46 -25.22
C ARG A 105 2.06 -15.39 -24.14
N PHE A 106 2.88 -14.34 -24.35
CA PHE A 106 2.97 -13.19 -23.44
C PHE A 106 1.59 -12.54 -23.21
N ARG A 107 0.82 -12.26 -24.26
CA ARG A 107 -0.53 -11.69 -24.11
C ARG A 107 -1.47 -12.60 -23.31
N ARG A 108 -1.41 -13.92 -23.53
CA ARG A 108 -2.20 -14.90 -22.77
C ARG A 108 -1.84 -14.87 -21.29
N TRP A 109 -0.55 -14.90 -20.98
CA TRP A 109 -0.05 -14.81 -19.61
C TRP A 109 -0.47 -13.48 -18.95
N ALA A 110 -0.28 -12.33 -19.61
CA ALA A 110 -0.67 -11.03 -19.10
C ALA A 110 -2.19 -10.95 -18.84
N THR A 111 -3.00 -11.48 -19.77
CA THR A 111 -4.45 -11.57 -19.62
C THR A 111 -4.85 -12.39 -18.39
N LEU A 112 -4.20 -13.52 -18.15
CA LEU A 112 -4.46 -14.33 -16.95
C LEU A 112 -4.15 -13.58 -15.67
N ARG A 113 -3.01 -12.86 -15.61
CA ARG A 113 -2.64 -12.04 -14.44
C ARG A 113 -3.59 -10.86 -14.22
N LEU A 114 -4.02 -10.19 -15.27
CA LEU A 114 -5.03 -9.15 -15.20
C LEU A 114 -6.40 -9.68 -14.75
N HIS A 115 -6.81 -10.85 -15.27
CA HIS A 115 -8.03 -11.53 -14.81
C HIS A 115 -7.98 -11.83 -13.31
N GLU A 116 -6.88 -12.41 -12.85
CA GLU A 116 -6.67 -12.70 -11.45
C GLU A 116 -6.76 -11.45 -10.59
N TYR A 117 -6.07 -10.37 -11.00
CA TYR A 117 -6.11 -9.09 -10.30
C TYR A 117 -7.51 -8.46 -10.26
N ILE A 118 -8.23 -8.47 -11.39
CA ILE A 118 -9.58 -7.89 -11.48
C ILE A 118 -10.57 -8.66 -10.59
N GLN A 119 -10.47 -9.99 -10.57
CA GLN A 119 -11.39 -10.84 -9.80
C GLN A 119 -11.09 -10.85 -8.31
N LYS A 120 -9.80 -10.93 -7.93
CA LYS A 120 -9.36 -11.13 -6.54
C LYS A 120 -8.86 -9.85 -5.87
N GLY A 121 -8.49 -8.82 -6.65
CA GLY A 121 -7.82 -7.62 -6.16
C GLY A 121 -6.31 -7.79 -5.91
N PHE A 122 -5.74 -8.94 -6.23
CA PHE A 122 -4.30 -9.23 -6.15
C PHE A 122 -3.87 -10.28 -7.17
N ALA A 123 -2.58 -10.29 -7.51
CA ALA A 123 -1.88 -11.34 -8.22
C ALA A 123 -0.54 -11.58 -7.51
N ILE A 124 -0.23 -12.83 -7.13
CA ILE A 124 0.93 -13.18 -6.31
C ILE A 124 1.79 -14.20 -7.07
N ASP A 125 3.10 -14.01 -7.03
CA ASP A 125 4.12 -14.96 -7.45
C ASP A 125 4.69 -15.67 -6.22
N ASP A 126 4.06 -16.77 -5.82
CA ASP A 126 4.40 -17.55 -4.63
C ASP A 126 5.85 -18.07 -4.67
N GLU A 127 6.30 -18.54 -5.83
CA GLU A 127 7.65 -19.09 -6.01
C GLU A 127 8.71 -18.01 -5.75
N ARG A 128 8.52 -16.82 -6.30
CA ARG A 128 9.42 -15.69 -6.10
C ARG A 128 9.44 -15.21 -4.66
N LEU A 129 8.30 -15.23 -3.98
CA LEU A 129 8.19 -14.82 -2.57
C LEU A 129 8.79 -15.85 -1.61
N LYS A 130 8.71 -17.16 -1.91
CA LYS A 130 9.30 -18.24 -1.12
C LYS A 130 10.83 -18.24 -1.13
N GLN A 131 11.48 -17.68 -2.15
CA GLN A 131 12.95 -17.67 -2.28
C GLN A 131 13.68 -16.85 -1.21
N GLY A 132 12.99 -16.22 -0.28
CA GLY A 132 13.49 -15.65 0.97
C GLY A 132 14.28 -14.34 0.85
N GLY A 133 14.44 -13.62 1.97
CA GLY A 133 15.24 -12.40 2.08
C GLY A 133 14.70 -11.16 1.34
N ASN A 134 13.60 -11.29 0.66
CA ASN A 134 13.06 -10.30 -0.23
C ASN A 134 12.29 -9.21 0.57
N ARG A 135 12.63 -7.94 0.34
CA ARG A 135 11.90 -6.80 0.93
C ARG A 135 10.40 -6.84 0.56
N TYR A 136 10.06 -7.37 -0.63
CA TYR A 136 8.68 -7.50 -1.10
C TYR A 136 7.84 -8.50 -0.29
N PHE A 137 8.46 -9.57 0.24
CA PHE A 137 7.76 -10.46 1.16
C PHE A 137 7.39 -9.75 2.47
N ARG A 138 8.29 -8.91 3.02
CA ARG A 138 7.99 -8.08 4.20
C ARG A 138 6.91 -7.04 3.92
N GLU A 139 6.96 -6.41 2.75
CA GLU A 139 5.94 -5.47 2.30
C GLU A 139 4.57 -6.14 2.17
N LEU A 140 4.51 -7.33 1.55
CA LEU A 140 3.28 -8.11 1.45
C LEU A 140 2.69 -8.45 2.82
N LEU A 141 3.53 -8.94 3.75
CA LEU A 141 3.11 -9.22 5.12
C LEU A 141 2.57 -7.97 5.81
N GLN A 142 3.20 -6.82 5.61
CA GLN A 142 2.71 -5.56 6.17
C GLN A 142 1.34 -5.19 5.59
N ARG A 143 1.17 -5.26 4.28
CA ARG A 143 -0.13 -4.99 3.61
C ARG A 143 -1.23 -5.94 4.09
N ILE A 144 -0.93 -7.23 4.24
CA ILE A 144 -1.90 -8.21 4.78
C ILE A 144 -2.31 -7.82 6.20
N ARG A 145 -1.36 -7.45 7.07
CA ARG A 145 -1.65 -7.00 8.43
C ARG A 145 -2.49 -5.72 8.44
N ASP A 146 -2.17 -4.75 7.58
CA ASP A 146 -2.92 -3.50 7.46
C ASP A 146 -4.37 -3.74 7.00
N ILE A 147 -4.58 -4.66 6.06
CA ILE A 147 -5.92 -5.07 5.60
C ILE A 147 -6.68 -5.74 6.74
N ARG A 148 -6.05 -6.70 7.43
CA ARG A 148 -6.63 -7.47 8.54
C ARG A 148 -7.00 -6.57 9.73
N SER A 149 -6.15 -5.61 10.05
CA SER A 149 -6.33 -4.65 11.14
C SER A 149 -7.11 -3.39 10.74
N SER A 150 -7.62 -3.31 9.50
CA SER A 150 -8.52 -2.20 9.13
C SER A 150 -9.74 -2.23 10.04
N GLU A 151 -10.24 -1.07 10.46
CA GLU A 151 -11.27 -0.95 11.50
C GLU A 151 -12.52 -1.79 11.18
N ARG A 152 -12.98 -1.76 9.93
CA ARG A 152 -14.12 -2.55 9.47
C ARG A 152 -13.86 -4.06 9.54
N ASN A 153 -12.71 -4.52 9.02
CA ASN A 153 -12.39 -5.94 9.00
C ASN A 153 -12.13 -6.46 10.41
N PHE A 154 -11.43 -5.67 11.22
CA PHE A 154 -11.19 -6.01 12.63
C PHE A 154 -12.51 -6.13 13.40
N TYR A 155 -13.41 -5.14 13.25
CA TYR A 155 -14.73 -5.19 13.88
C TYR A 155 -15.49 -6.46 13.48
N GLN A 156 -15.54 -6.78 12.19
CA GLN A 156 -16.24 -7.95 11.70
C GLN A 156 -15.63 -9.24 12.24
N GLN A 157 -14.32 -9.40 12.16
CA GLN A 157 -13.63 -10.60 12.66
C GLN A 157 -13.79 -10.79 14.18
N VAL A 158 -13.67 -9.72 14.95
CA VAL A 158 -13.93 -9.77 16.40
C VAL A 158 -15.37 -10.13 16.69
N THR A 159 -16.33 -9.63 15.90
CA THR A 159 -17.74 -9.99 16.03
C THR A 159 -18.00 -11.45 15.66
N ASP A 160 -17.35 -11.95 14.61
CA ASP A 160 -17.46 -13.35 14.18
C ASP A 160 -16.88 -14.29 15.24
N ILE A 161 -15.70 -13.98 15.80
CA ILE A 161 -15.10 -14.71 16.92
C ILE A 161 -16.05 -14.71 18.12
N TYR A 162 -16.60 -13.57 18.41
CA TYR A 162 -17.51 -13.38 19.53
C TYR A 162 -18.81 -14.18 19.40
N ALA A 163 -19.33 -14.27 18.17
CA ALA A 163 -20.49 -15.09 17.86
C ALA A 163 -20.26 -16.60 18.09
N THR A 164 -18.98 -17.03 18.20
CA THR A 164 -18.61 -18.41 18.56
C THR A 164 -18.60 -18.66 20.10
N ALA A 165 -18.68 -17.60 20.90
CA ALA A 165 -18.70 -17.77 22.36
C ALA A 165 -19.97 -18.52 22.81
N THR A 166 -19.80 -19.44 23.76
CA THR A 166 -20.89 -20.32 24.24
C THR A 166 -21.97 -19.57 24.99
N ASP A 167 -21.66 -18.39 25.50
CA ASP A 167 -22.53 -17.46 26.23
C ASP A 167 -22.93 -16.23 25.44
N TYR A 168 -22.80 -16.28 24.10
CA TYR A 168 -23.15 -15.17 23.23
C TYR A 168 -24.65 -14.89 23.16
N ASP A 169 -25.06 -13.68 23.53
CA ASP A 169 -26.40 -13.14 23.28
C ASP A 169 -26.27 -11.77 22.55
N PRO A 170 -26.76 -11.66 21.30
CA PRO A 170 -26.68 -10.41 20.54
C PRO A 170 -27.48 -9.26 21.16
N ARG A 171 -28.36 -9.54 22.14
CA ARG A 171 -29.19 -8.54 22.83
C ARG A 171 -28.52 -8.01 24.10
N ASP A 172 -27.50 -8.72 24.60
CA ASP A 172 -26.85 -8.37 25.87
C ASP A 172 -26.01 -7.08 25.68
N GLU A 173 -26.04 -6.24 26.69
CA GLU A 173 -25.20 -5.06 26.81
C GLU A 173 -23.71 -5.42 26.84
N MET A 174 -23.35 -6.56 27.42
CA MET A 174 -21.98 -7.07 27.42
C MET A 174 -21.45 -7.31 26.01
N THR A 175 -22.28 -7.78 25.08
CA THR A 175 -21.94 -7.97 23.68
C THR A 175 -21.51 -6.64 23.02
N LYS A 176 -22.24 -5.55 23.27
CA LYS A 176 -21.91 -4.21 22.76
C LYS A 176 -20.63 -3.63 23.38
N MET A 177 -20.37 -3.98 24.63
CA MET A 177 -19.18 -3.50 25.34
C MET A 177 -17.90 -4.27 25.01
N PHE A 178 -18.03 -5.51 24.55
CA PHE A 178 -16.88 -6.38 24.29
C PHE A 178 -15.93 -5.79 23.24
N PHE A 179 -16.46 -5.35 22.09
CA PHE A 179 -15.64 -4.73 21.05
C PHE A 179 -14.89 -3.51 21.57
N ALA A 180 -15.58 -2.63 22.27
CA ALA A 180 -14.95 -1.45 22.89
C ALA A 180 -13.87 -1.85 23.91
N THR A 181 -14.10 -2.92 24.67
CA THR A 181 -13.14 -3.45 25.63
C THR A 181 -11.90 -4.00 24.93
N VAL A 182 -12.06 -4.83 23.90
CA VAL A 182 -10.96 -5.38 23.10
C VAL A 182 -10.15 -4.25 22.44
N GLN A 183 -10.84 -3.32 21.78
CA GLN A 183 -10.21 -2.18 21.15
C GLN A 183 -9.41 -1.33 22.15
N ASN A 184 -10.00 -0.99 23.30
CA ASN A 184 -9.33 -0.19 24.32
C ASN A 184 -8.12 -0.91 24.94
N LYS A 185 -8.23 -2.23 25.20
CA LYS A 185 -7.09 -3.02 25.70
C LYS A 185 -5.93 -3.05 24.71
N LEU A 186 -6.21 -3.25 23.42
CA LEU A 186 -5.20 -3.23 22.36
C LEU A 186 -4.53 -1.86 22.22
N HIS A 187 -5.30 -0.77 22.21
CA HIS A 187 -4.74 0.58 22.20
C HIS A 187 -3.87 0.82 23.43
N TYR A 188 -4.37 0.49 24.62
CA TYR A 188 -3.65 0.67 25.86
C TYR A 188 -2.32 -0.10 25.89
N ALA A 189 -2.31 -1.32 25.39
CA ALA A 189 -1.10 -2.13 25.28
C ALA A 189 -0.02 -1.47 24.40
N VAL A 190 -0.41 -0.66 23.43
CA VAL A 190 0.53 0.02 22.51
C VAL A 190 1.11 1.31 23.10
N HIS A 191 0.29 2.17 23.67
CA HIS A 191 0.66 3.54 24.02
C HIS A 191 0.06 4.03 25.35
N GLU A 192 -0.45 3.12 26.19
CA GLU A 192 -0.98 3.37 27.53
C GLU A 192 -2.16 4.39 27.58
N ASN A 193 -2.93 4.48 26.47
CA ASN A 193 -4.16 5.25 26.41
C ASN A 193 -5.26 4.41 25.75
N THR A 194 -6.51 4.63 26.13
CA THR A 194 -7.65 4.09 25.39
C THR A 194 -7.83 4.82 24.05
N ALA A 195 -8.67 4.29 23.16
CA ALA A 195 -8.97 4.96 21.88
C ALA A 195 -9.51 6.39 22.09
N ALA A 196 -10.39 6.59 23.07
CA ALA A 196 -10.91 7.91 23.40
C ALA A 196 -9.84 8.87 23.94
N GLU A 197 -8.95 8.38 24.80
CA GLU A 197 -7.84 9.17 25.34
C GLU A 197 -6.84 9.59 24.26
N VAL A 198 -6.57 8.73 23.27
CA VAL A 198 -5.71 9.08 22.11
C VAL A 198 -6.30 10.26 21.34
N ILE A 199 -7.57 10.15 20.94
CA ILE A 199 -8.25 11.24 20.23
C ILE A 199 -8.18 12.51 21.07
N TYR A 200 -8.62 12.44 22.33
CA TYR A 200 -8.70 13.60 23.21
C TYR A 200 -7.36 14.30 23.45
N ASN A 201 -6.28 13.53 23.61
CA ASN A 201 -4.95 14.07 23.93
C ASN A 201 -4.19 14.55 22.70
N ARG A 202 -4.47 14.01 21.51
CA ARG A 202 -3.67 14.26 20.30
C ARG A 202 -4.35 15.21 19.31
N VAL A 203 -5.68 15.36 19.37
CA VAL A 203 -6.40 16.31 18.53
C VAL A 203 -6.02 17.74 18.88
N ASP A 204 -5.62 18.52 17.86
CA ASP A 204 -5.08 19.86 18.05
C ASP A 204 -5.22 20.64 16.72
N ASN A 205 -6.02 21.68 16.71
CA ASN A 205 -6.27 22.49 15.52
C ASN A 205 -5.03 23.29 15.05
N GLU A 206 -4.02 23.48 15.91
CA GLU A 206 -2.78 24.18 15.55
C GLU A 206 -1.81 23.27 14.77
N LYS A 207 -1.96 21.95 14.87
CA LYS A 207 -1.12 20.98 14.18
C LYS A 207 -1.61 20.71 12.75
N PRO A 208 -0.67 20.33 11.85
CA PRO A 208 -1.05 19.84 10.54
C PRO A 208 -2.06 18.68 10.65
N PHE A 209 -3.08 18.70 9.80
CA PHE A 209 -4.12 17.66 9.76
C PHE A 209 -4.82 17.40 11.10
N VAL A 210 -4.98 18.45 11.92
CA VAL A 210 -5.59 18.37 13.27
C VAL A 210 -4.84 17.42 14.21
N GLY A 211 -3.53 17.26 14.02
CA GLY A 211 -2.69 16.32 14.78
C GLY A 211 -2.74 14.87 14.33
N MET A 212 -3.48 14.54 13.26
CA MET A 212 -3.45 13.21 12.67
C MET A 212 -2.16 12.95 11.90
N THR A 213 -1.69 11.72 11.96
CA THR A 213 -0.47 11.25 11.29
C THR A 213 -0.76 10.28 10.16
N ASN A 214 -1.98 9.74 10.13
CA ASN A 214 -2.39 8.71 9.19
C ASN A 214 -3.89 8.83 8.90
N PHE A 215 -4.28 9.10 7.65
CA PHE A 215 -5.68 9.11 7.19
C PHE A 215 -5.74 8.85 5.68
N LYS A 216 -6.93 8.52 5.16
CA LYS A 216 -7.13 8.25 3.75
C LYS A 216 -7.60 9.51 3.03
N GLY A 217 -6.94 9.87 1.94
CA GLY A 217 -7.33 11.00 1.10
C GLY A 217 -6.37 12.19 1.17
N ASN A 218 -6.73 13.25 0.46
CA ASN A 218 -5.91 14.46 0.33
C ASN A 218 -6.31 15.57 1.31
N TYR A 219 -7.43 15.41 2.01
CA TYR A 219 -7.95 16.39 2.97
C TYR A 219 -8.63 15.67 4.13
N VAL A 220 -8.59 16.32 5.29
CA VAL A 220 -9.19 15.81 6.54
C VAL A 220 -10.71 15.95 6.49
N THR A 221 -11.42 14.90 6.88
CA THR A 221 -12.87 14.91 7.02
C THR A 221 -13.30 14.88 8.50
N LYS A 222 -14.56 15.26 8.75
CA LYS A 222 -15.17 15.20 10.09
C LYS A 222 -15.22 13.78 10.65
N ASP A 223 -15.24 12.75 9.81
CA ASP A 223 -15.23 11.36 10.26
C ASP A 223 -13.81 10.87 10.57
N ASP A 224 -12.80 11.37 9.85
CA ASP A 224 -11.41 11.00 10.13
C ASP A 224 -10.96 11.38 11.53
N VAL A 225 -11.37 12.55 12.03
CA VAL A 225 -10.95 13.04 13.36
C VAL A 225 -11.53 12.24 14.52
N LYS A 226 -12.52 11.38 14.29
CA LYS A 226 -13.13 10.48 15.30
C LYS A 226 -12.43 9.13 15.42
N ILE A 227 -11.47 8.85 14.54
CA ILE A 227 -10.80 7.56 14.45
C ILE A 227 -9.45 7.62 15.18
N ALA A 228 -9.33 6.94 16.32
CA ALA A 228 -8.11 6.94 17.14
C ALA A 228 -6.86 6.50 16.37
N LYS A 229 -7.02 5.54 15.46
CA LYS A 229 -5.94 5.00 14.61
C LYS A 229 -5.27 6.07 13.76
N ASN A 230 -5.99 7.11 13.36
CA ASN A 230 -5.47 8.21 12.55
C ASN A 230 -4.45 9.09 13.29
N TYR A 231 -4.44 9.03 14.62
CA TYR A 231 -3.50 9.79 15.48
C TYR A 231 -2.28 8.96 15.91
N LEU A 232 -2.13 7.72 15.44
CA LEU A 232 -1.02 6.85 15.82
C LEU A 232 0.20 7.10 14.93
N SER A 233 1.38 7.15 15.54
CA SER A 233 2.63 7.12 14.79
C SER A 233 2.76 5.78 14.03
N GLU A 234 3.61 5.75 13.00
CA GLU A 234 3.85 4.55 12.21
C GLU A 234 4.24 3.34 13.08
N ILE A 235 5.11 3.55 14.08
CA ILE A 235 5.55 2.50 15.01
C ILE A 235 4.39 2.02 15.89
N GLU A 236 3.56 2.92 16.38
CA GLU A 236 2.37 2.56 17.18
C GLU A 236 1.37 1.78 16.34
N LEU A 237 1.16 2.19 15.10
CA LEU A 237 0.29 1.51 14.15
C LEU A 237 0.79 0.10 13.83
N GLN A 238 2.09 -0.07 13.58
CA GLN A 238 2.69 -1.39 13.35
C GLN A 238 2.54 -2.30 14.58
N ARG A 239 2.75 -1.78 15.79
CA ARG A 239 2.55 -2.54 17.02
C ARG A 239 1.10 -2.96 17.23
N LEU A 240 0.15 -2.03 16.97
CA LEU A 240 -1.27 -2.34 17.05
C LEU A 240 -1.65 -3.44 16.08
N ASN A 241 -1.21 -3.33 14.82
CA ASN A 241 -1.48 -4.32 13.77
C ASN A 241 -0.92 -5.71 14.12
N LEU A 242 0.25 -5.77 14.76
CA LEU A 242 0.83 -7.03 15.22
C LEU A 242 0.02 -7.67 16.34
N LEU A 243 -0.41 -6.89 17.35
CA LEU A 243 -1.24 -7.39 18.45
C LEU A 243 -2.60 -7.88 17.94
N VAL A 244 -3.23 -7.11 17.06
CA VAL A 244 -4.50 -7.48 16.41
C VAL A 244 -4.34 -8.80 15.65
N SER A 245 -3.31 -8.91 14.79
CA SER A 245 -3.09 -10.13 14.01
C SER A 245 -2.87 -11.34 14.89
N GLY A 246 -2.07 -11.21 15.95
CA GLY A 246 -1.84 -12.31 16.88
C GLY A 246 -3.10 -12.75 17.64
N PHE A 247 -3.98 -11.81 18.00
CA PHE A 247 -5.26 -12.16 18.61
C PHE A 247 -6.19 -12.90 17.65
N LEU A 248 -6.23 -12.45 16.40
CA LEU A 248 -7.03 -13.11 15.35
C LEU A 248 -6.48 -14.50 15.01
N ASP A 249 -5.15 -14.67 14.96
CA ASP A 249 -4.50 -15.98 14.73
C ASP A 249 -4.79 -16.95 15.88
N PHE A 250 -4.75 -16.47 17.12
CA PHE A 250 -5.15 -17.28 18.28
C PHE A 250 -6.63 -17.71 18.20
N ALA A 251 -7.52 -16.79 17.82
CA ALA A 251 -8.93 -17.09 17.70
C ALA A 251 -9.23 -18.11 16.60
N GLU A 252 -8.58 -17.98 15.44
CA GLU A 252 -8.65 -18.94 14.34
C GLU A 252 -8.20 -20.34 14.80
N PHE A 253 -7.09 -20.40 15.57
CA PHE A 253 -6.60 -21.66 16.14
C PHE A 253 -7.63 -22.30 17.09
N GLN A 254 -8.22 -21.52 18.01
CA GLN A 254 -9.26 -22.06 18.92
C GLN A 254 -10.49 -22.59 18.15
N ALA A 255 -10.88 -21.89 17.08
CA ALA A 255 -11.99 -22.33 16.22
C ALA A 255 -11.68 -23.66 15.49
N LEU A 256 -10.45 -23.82 14.98
CA LEU A 256 -10.00 -25.07 14.35
C LEU A 256 -9.98 -26.25 15.34
N GLU A 257 -9.57 -26.03 16.58
CA GLU A 257 -9.56 -27.04 17.64
C GLU A 257 -10.96 -27.27 18.25
N MET A 258 -11.99 -26.56 17.79
CA MET A 258 -13.35 -26.59 18.31
C MET A 258 -13.41 -26.42 19.85
N ASN A 259 -12.51 -25.63 20.42
CA ASN A 259 -12.48 -25.35 21.84
C ASN A 259 -13.59 -24.37 22.20
N PRO A 260 -14.58 -24.77 23.08
CA PRO A 260 -15.61 -23.87 23.51
C PRO A 260 -15.00 -22.76 24.38
N MET A 261 -15.28 -21.51 24.07
CA MET A 261 -14.80 -20.35 24.82
C MET A 261 -15.99 -19.47 25.21
N THR A 262 -15.95 -18.95 26.44
CA THR A 262 -16.89 -17.93 26.90
C THR A 262 -16.33 -16.52 26.53
N MET A 263 -17.21 -15.52 26.65
CA MET A 263 -16.80 -14.12 26.44
C MET A 263 -15.69 -13.69 27.41
N LYS A 264 -15.74 -14.21 28.63
CA LYS A 264 -14.71 -14.00 29.64
C LYS A 264 -13.38 -14.63 29.22
N ASP A 265 -13.40 -15.85 28.71
CA ASP A 265 -12.20 -16.55 28.25
C ASP A 265 -11.51 -15.80 27.11
N TRP A 266 -12.27 -15.19 26.19
CA TRP A 266 -11.74 -14.35 25.13
C TRP A 266 -11.02 -13.10 25.65
N ILE A 267 -11.57 -12.43 26.69
CA ILE A 267 -10.91 -11.29 27.31
C ILE A 267 -9.64 -11.72 28.06
N GLU A 268 -9.68 -12.83 28.79
CA GLU A 268 -8.51 -13.38 29.50
C GLU A 268 -7.41 -13.81 28.51
N ALA A 269 -7.76 -14.42 27.39
CA ALA A 269 -6.83 -14.78 26.35
C ALA A 269 -6.13 -13.54 25.74
N LEU A 270 -6.87 -12.47 25.49
CA LEU A 270 -6.30 -11.20 25.04
C LEU A 270 -5.34 -10.60 26.08
N ASP A 271 -5.72 -10.60 27.35
CA ASP A 271 -4.88 -10.12 28.45
C ASP A 271 -3.57 -10.91 28.54
N ASN A 272 -3.66 -12.24 28.47
CA ASN A 272 -2.50 -13.12 28.48
C ASN A 272 -1.57 -12.86 27.28
N GLN A 273 -2.13 -12.61 26.11
CA GLN A 273 -1.33 -12.25 24.93
C GLN A 273 -0.63 -10.90 25.12
N ILE A 274 -1.33 -9.89 25.64
CA ILE A 274 -0.74 -8.56 25.93
C ILE A 274 0.41 -8.72 26.92
N ILE A 275 0.24 -9.54 27.98
CA ILE A 275 1.29 -9.81 28.98
C ILE A 275 2.47 -10.57 28.35
N ALA A 276 2.22 -11.55 27.48
CA ALA A 276 3.27 -12.28 26.76
C ALA A 276 4.15 -11.35 25.90
N HIS A 277 3.57 -10.28 25.37
CA HIS A 277 4.31 -9.22 24.66
C HIS A 277 4.96 -8.19 25.61
N LYS A 278 4.97 -8.44 26.91
CA LYS A 278 5.51 -7.55 27.96
C LYS A 278 4.89 -6.15 27.92
N ARG A 279 3.57 -6.10 27.67
CA ARG A 279 2.79 -4.86 27.65
C ARG A 279 1.85 -4.79 28.84
N LYS A 280 1.42 -3.57 29.16
CA LYS A 280 0.46 -3.33 30.25
C LYS A 280 -0.95 -3.60 29.78
N VAL A 281 -1.73 -4.25 30.64
CA VAL A 281 -3.16 -4.50 30.43
C VAL A 281 -3.96 -3.33 31.01
N LEU A 282 -4.98 -2.90 30.27
CA LEU A 282 -5.92 -1.90 30.74
C LEU A 282 -6.79 -2.49 31.86
N ILE A 283 -6.81 -1.83 33.01
CA ILE A 283 -7.72 -2.13 34.11
C ILE A 283 -8.81 -1.05 34.10
N GLY A 284 -10.07 -1.47 33.87
CA GLY A 284 -11.21 -0.53 33.81
C GLY A 284 -11.49 0.04 32.42
N LYS A 285 -12.12 1.22 32.34
CA LYS A 285 -12.67 1.78 31.09
C LYS A 285 -11.87 2.98 30.54
N GLY A 286 -10.76 3.37 31.18
CA GLY A 286 -10.07 4.63 30.88
C GLY A 286 -10.73 5.84 31.58
N ASN A 287 -10.10 7.02 31.43
CA ASN A 287 -10.51 8.25 32.11
C ASN A 287 -11.36 9.19 31.24
N ILE A 288 -11.36 9.00 29.93
CA ILE A 288 -12.07 9.85 28.95
C ILE A 288 -13.17 9.03 28.29
N LEU A 289 -14.39 9.56 28.33
CA LEU A 289 -15.52 8.96 27.63
C LEU A 289 -15.40 9.22 26.12
N HIS A 290 -15.81 8.26 25.30
CA HIS A 290 -15.81 8.39 23.84
C HIS A 290 -16.54 9.66 23.35
N LYS A 291 -17.69 9.97 23.97
CA LYS A 291 -18.45 11.19 23.66
C LYS A 291 -17.64 12.47 23.86
N GLN A 292 -16.89 12.58 24.94
CA GLN A 292 -16.04 13.74 25.24
C GLN A 292 -14.91 13.88 24.22
N ALA A 293 -14.31 12.76 23.82
CA ALA A 293 -13.26 12.74 22.80
C ALA A 293 -13.79 13.19 21.42
N VAL A 294 -14.95 12.69 21.02
CA VAL A 294 -15.59 13.06 19.76
C VAL A 294 -15.99 14.54 19.75
N GLU A 295 -16.61 15.04 20.82
CA GLU A 295 -17.00 16.46 20.95
C GLU A 295 -15.78 17.37 20.84
N LYS A 296 -14.67 17.03 21.50
CA LYS A 296 -13.43 17.78 21.36
C LYS A 296 -12.89 17.73 19.94
N ALA A 297 -12.82 16.54 19.33
CA ALA A 297 -12.30 16.36 17.99
C ALA A 297 -13.09 17.13 16.94
N GLU A 298 -14.41 17.12 17.03
CA GLU A 298 -15.27 17.89 16.13
C GLU A 298 -15.07 19.40 16.29
N LYS A 299 -14.91 19.88 17.53
CA LYS A 299 -14.64 21.30 17.81
C LYS A 299 -13.28 21.73 17.24
N GLU A 300 -12.23 20.97 17.48
CA GLU A 300 -10.90 21.25 16.95
C GLU A 300 -10.90 21.23 15.40
N PHE A 301 -11.63 20.29 14.80
CA PHE A 301 -11.77 20.19 13.36
C PHE A 301 -12.48 21.41 12.76
N GLU A 302 -13.55 21.92 13.37
CA GLU A 302 -14.25 23.11 12.88
C GLU A 302 -13.35 24.36 12.91
N ILE A 303 -12.51 24.50 13.93
CA ILE A 303 -11.53 25.60 14.00
C ILE A 303 -10.47 25.46 12.90
N TYR A 304 -9.91 24.25 12.73
CA TYR A 304 -8.95 23.91 11.69
C TYR A 304 -9.52 24.21 10.30
N ARG A 305 -10.73 23.74 10.02
CA ARG A 305 -11.40 23.92 8.74
C ARG A 305 -11.61 25.39 8.40
N LYS A 306 -12.02 26.21 9.35
CA LYS A 306 -12.18 27.66 9.12
C LYS A 306 -10.86 28.31 8.74
N ARG A 307 -9.78 27.98 9.44
CA ARG A 307 -8.45 28.50 9.12
C ARG A 307 -7.97 28.06 7.73
N GLU A 308 -8.14 26.81 7.36
CA GLU A 308 -7.76 26.30 6.03
C GLU A 308 -8.57 26.99 4.91
N MET A 309 -9.87 27.23 5.13
CA MET A 309 -10.70 27.98 4.17
C MET A 309 -10.24 29.43 4.02
N GLU A 310 -9.90 30.10 5.12
CA GLU A 310 -9.38 31.47 5.09
C GLU A 310 -8.05 31.57 4.33
N LEU A 311 -7.17 30.56 4.48
CA LEU A 311 -5.91 30.45 3.72
C LEU A 311 -6.16 30.26 2.21
N LEU A 312 -7.11 29.41 1.84
CA LEU A 312 -7.48 29.19 0.44
C LEU A 312 -8.11 30.41 -0.21
N GLU A 313 -8.97 31.14 0.51
CA GLU A 313 -9.54 32.41 0.04
C GLU A 313 -8.43 33.46 -0.16
N SER A 314 -7.48 33.53 0.76
CA SER A 314 -6.32 34.45 0.64
C SER A 314 -5.43 34.13 -0.55
N ASP A 315 -5.18 32.84 -0.86
CA ASP A 315 -4.40 32.42 -2.03
C ASP A 315 -5.15 32.74 -3.34
N PHE A 316 -6.44 32.56 -3.36
CA PHE A 316 -7.30 32.94 -4.49
C PHE A 316 -7.31 34.45 -4.74
N ASP A 317 -7.44 35.23 -3.70
CA ASP A 317 -7.41 36.69 -3.78
C ASP A 317 -6.02 37.20 -4.24
N MET A 318 -4.92 36.56 -3.80
CA MET A 318 -3.58 36.88 -4.29
C MET A 318 -3.41 36.57 -5.77
N GLU A 319 -3.96 35.45 -6.24
CA GLU A 319 -3.88 35.08 -7.66
C GLU A 319 -4.74 35.99 -8.55
N ILE A 320 -5.92 36.39 -8.10
CA ILE A 320 -6.74 37.41 -8.78
C ILE A 320 -6.01 38.75 -8.86
N LYS A 321 -5.30 39.15 -7.80
CA LYS A 321 -4.53 40.38 -7.78
C LYS A 321 -3.39 40.36 -8.79
N LYS A 322 -2.65 39.23 -8.86
CA LYS A 322 -1.61 39.03 -9.87
C LYS A 322 -2.15 39.06 -11.31
N LEU A 323 -3.35 38.52 -11.54
CA LEU A 323 -4.00 38.54 -12.86
C LEU A 323 -4.46 39.96 -13.24
N LYS A 324 -4.95 40.75 -12.28
CA LYS A 324 -5.30 42.14 -12.51
C LYS A 324 -4.05 43.00 -12.82
N ASP A 325 -3.00 42.85 -12.05
CA ASP A 325 -1.74 43.59 -12.26
C ASP A 325 -1.08 43.25 -13.62
N ARG A 326 -1.25 42.01 -14.12
CA ARG A 326 -0.81 41.64 -15.47
C ARG A 326 -1.63 42.28 -16.60
N ASN A 327 -2.93 42.43 -16.40
CA ASN A 327 -3.79 43.08 -17.39
C ASN A 327 -3.59 44.61 -17.46
N ASP A 328 -3.32 45.26 -16.35
CA ASP A 328 -3.03 46.69 -16.33
C ASP A 328 -1.64 47.06 -16.86
N GLY A 329 -0.70 46.10 -16.81
CA GLY A 329 0.65 46.23 -17.37
C GLY A 329 0.76 46.09 -18.91
N SER A 330 -0.32 45.56 -19.57
CA SER A 330 -0.32 45.38 -21.05
C SER A 330 -1.00 46.52 -21.81
N SER A 331 -1.36 47.60 -21.12
CA SER A 331 -2.02 48.77 -21.76
C SER A 331 -1.13 50.04 -21.73
N LYS A 332 0.19 49.86 -21.82
CA LYS A 332 1.13 50.99 -22.08
C LYS A 332 2.00 50.73 -23.28
#